data_232f8672899f7a0ff56919607de2a887
#
_entry.id   232f8672899f7a0ff56919607de2a887
#
_cell.length_a   1.000
_cell.length_b   1.000
_cell.length_c   1.000
_cell.angle_alpha   90.00
_cell.angle_beta   90.00
_cell.angle_gamma   90.00
#
_symmetry.space_group_name_H-M   'P 1'
#
loop_
_entity.id
_entity.type
_entity.pdbx_description
1 polymer ?
#
loop_
_entity_poly.entity_id
_entity_poly.type
_entity_poly.pdbx_seq_one_letter_code
_entity_poly.pdbx_strand_id
1 'polypeptide(L)'
;EITNRTQKEGIRWFSLGDGKELHLISTITSPVIINKAVHLALTTSHFDALIAQLKKEHIPFSDWPGEPNKITTRADGIQQVYFQDPDGYWIEVNSFASK
;
A
#
# COMPACT_ATOMS: atom_id res chain seq x y z
N GLU A 1 -10.68 -7.67 9.62
CA GLU A 1 -10.55 -6.90 10.87
C GLU A 1 -10.51 -7.83 12.06
N ILE A 2 -9.66 -7.54 13.03
CA ILE A 2 -9.55 -8.30 14.28
C ILE A 2 -9.91 -7.41 15.47
N THR A 3 -10.09 -8.03 16.65
CA THR A 3 -10.46 -7.30 17.86
C THR A 3 -9.36 -6.34 18.30
N ASN A 4 -9.72 -5.07 18.50
CA ASN A 4 -8.85 -4.08 19.13
C ASN A 4 -8.77 -4.35 20.64
N ARG A 5 -7.62 -4.89 21.07
CA ARG A 5 -7.44 -5.28 22.47
C ARG A 5 -7.29 -4.08 23.43
N THR A 6 -7.06 -2.87 22.89
CA THR A 6 -7.00 -1.66 23.73
C THR A 6 -8.38 -1.14 24.11
N GLN A 7 -9.42 -1.54 23.35
CA GLN A 7 -10.81 -1.09 23.51
C GLN A 7 -10.98 0.44 23.38
N LYS A 8 -9.98 1.15 22.83
CA LYS A 8 -10.07 2.58 22.58
C LYS A 8 -10.83 2.85 21.30
N GLU A 9 -11.72 3.83 21.31
CA GLU A 9 -12.45 4.25 20.13
C GLU A 9 -11.51 4.87 19.08
N GLY A 10 -11.89 4.78 17.80
CA GLY A 10 -11.10 5.36 16.72
C GLY A 10 -9.87 4.55 16.33
N ILE A 11 -9.74 3.34 16.84
CA ILE A 11 -8.63 2.45 16.50
C ILE A 11 -9.20 1.12 15.97
N ARG A 12 -8.78 0.72 14.78
CA ARG A 12 -9.18 -0.55 14.17
C ARG A 12 -7.92 -1.38 13.88
N TRP A 13 -8.02 -2.65 14.13
CA TRP A 13 -6.92 -3.59 13.97
C TRP A 13 -7.21 -4.58 12.86
N PHE A 14 -6.19 -4.89 12.05
CA PHE A 14 -6.28 -5.85 10.94
C PHE A 14 -5.12 -6.83 11.02
N SER A 15 -5.40 -8.10 10.78
CA SER A 15 -4.36 -9.11 10.67
C SER A 15 -3.68 -9.03 9.30
N LEU A 16 -2.35 -9.10 9.28
CA LEU A 16 -1.54 -9.19 8.06
C LEU A 16 -0.98 -10.60 7.85
N GLY A 17 -1.37 -11.56 8.71
CA GLY A 17 -0.82 -12.90 8.70
C GLY A 17 0.45 -13.02 9.56
N ASP A 18 0.82 -14.24 9.93
CA ASP A 18 2.02 -14.55 10.72
C ASP A 18 2.14 -13.73 12.01
N GLY A 19 1.01 -13.43 12.65
CA GLY A 19 0.98 -12.64 13.89
C GLY A 19 1.23 -11.15 13.69
N LYS A 20 1.37 -10.68 12.47
CA LYS A 20 1.55 -9.26 12.16
C LYS A 20 0.20 -8.56 12.10
N GLU A 21 0.17 -7.32 12.56
CA GLU A 21 -1.06 -6.54 12.66
C GLU A 21 -0.87 -5.14 12.10
N LEU A 22 -1.92 -4.61 11.50
CA LEU A 22 -2.00 -3.20 11.10
C LEU A 22 -3.03 -2.52 12.01
N HIS A 23 -2.64 -1.45 12.66
CA HIS A 23 -3.53 -0.65 13.49
C HIS A 23 -3.79 0.69 12.79
N LEU A 24 -5.06 1.01 12.57
CA LEU A 24 -5.47 2.28 12.00
C LEU A 24 -6.03 3.15 13.12
N ILE A 25 -5.41 4.30 13.32
CA ILE A 25 -5.76 5.23 14.40
C ILE A 25 -6.31 6.51 13.78
N SER A 26 -7.60 6.78 13.99
CA SER A 26 -8.30 7.89 13.36
C SER A 26 -8.46 9.12 14.26
N THR A 27 -7.84 9.10 15.44
CA THR A 27 -7.99 10.18 16.43
C THR A 27 -7.04 11.36 16.22
N ILE A 28 -6.29 11.38 15.11
CA ILE A 28 -5.37 12.47 14.78
C ILE A 28 -6.17 13.67 14.28
N THR A 29 -5.87 14.87 14.80
CA THR A 29 -6.57 16.11 14.42
C THR A 29 -5.73 17.03 13.55
N SER A 30 -4.44 16.77 13.41
CA SER A 30 -3.55 17.57 12.56
C SER A 30 -3.31 16.88 11.22
N PRO A 31 -3.07 17.65 10.12
CA PRO A 31 -2.74 17.05 8.84
C PRO A 31 -1.46 16.22 8.92
N VAL A 32 -1.46 15.07 8.26
CA VAL A 32 -0.26 14.23 8.13
C VAL A 32 0.39 14.54 6.79
N ILE A 33 1.66 14.98 6.84
CA ILE A 33 2.45 15.19 5.63
C ILE A 33 3.24 13.91 5.37
N ILE A 34 3.01 13.29 4.21
CA ILE A 34 3.57 11.98 3.90
C ILE A 34 4.53 12.10 2.73
N ASN A 35 5.78 11.69 2.97
CA ASN A 35 6.79 11.58 1.93
C ASN A 35 6.69 10.20 1.27
N LYS A 36 6.82 10.13 -0.06
CA LYS A 36 6.76 8.87 -0.80
C LYS A 36 7.80 7.85 -0.35
N ALA A 37 8.94 8.31 0.18
CA ALA A 37 9.96 7.41 0.71
C ALA A 37 9.52 6.67 1.97
N VAL A 38 8.47 7.14 2.63
CA VAL A 38 7.83 6.45 3.76
C VAL A 38 6.59 5.76 3.23
N HIS A 39 6.68 4.45 3.00
CA HIS A 39 5.57 3.71 2.41
C HIS A 39 5.49 2.29 2.98
N LEU A 40 4.31 1.71 2.90
CA LEU A 40 4.08 0.30 3.18
C LEU A 40 4.33 -0.48 1.89
N ALA A 41 5.19 -1.49 1.95
CA ALA A 41 5.46 -2.36 0.81
C ALA A 41 4.74 -3.70 0.98
N LEU A 42 3.99 -4.08 -0.02
CA LEU A 42 3.27 -5.34 -0.10
C LEU A 42 3.74 -6.11 -1.33
N THR A 43 3.66 -7.43 -1.27
CA THR A 43 4.01 -8.28 -2.42
C THR A 43 2.80 -9.05 -2.90
N THR A 44 2.75 -9.35 -4.20
CA THR A 44 1.67 -10.14 -4.80
C THR A 44 2.23 -11.09 -5.86
N SER A 45 1.61 -12.26 -5.97
CA SER A 45 1.85 -13.18 -7.08
C SER A 45 0.94 -12.89 -8.29
N HIS A 46 0.10 -11.85 -8.21
CA HIS A 46 -0.86 -11.46 -9.25
C HIS A 46 -0.69 -9.98 -9.63
N PHE A 47 0.54 -9.60 -9.96
CA PHE A 47 0.88 -8.19 -10.22
C PHE A 47 0.09 -7.63 -11.40
N ASP A 48 -0.02 -8.37 -12.51
CA ASP A 48 -0.75 -7.90 -13.69
C ASP A 48 -2.24 -7.69 -13.39
N ALA A 49 -2.83 -8.57 -12.58
CA ALA A 49 -4.22 -8.43 -12.15
C ALA A 49 -4.41 -7.19 -11.26
N LEU A 50 -3.43 -6.88 -10.41
CA LEU A 50 -3.46 -5.66 -9.61
C LEU A 50 -3.44 -4.42 -10.50
N ILE A 51 -2.56 -4.35 -11.50
CA ILE A 51 -2.49 -3.22 -12.42
C ILE A 51 -3.82 -3.05 -13.16
N ALA A 52 -4.40 -4.15 -13.63
CA ALA A 52 -5.72 -4.10 -14.28
C ALA A 52 -6.80 -3.55 -13.34
N GLN A 53 -6.77 -3.95 -12.07
CA GLN A 53 -7.72 -3.47 -11.07
C GLN A 53 -7.55 -1.98 -10.77
N LEU A 54 -6.31 -1.51 -10.64
CA LEU A 54 -6.04 -0.07 -10.45
C LEU A 54 -6.60 0.75 -11.60
N LYS A 55 -6.42 0.29 -12.84
CA LYS A 55 -6.96 0.96 -14.03
C LYS A 55 -8.48 0.95 -14.04
N LYS A 56 -9.08 -0.19 -13.71
CA LYS A 56 -10.54 -0.35 -13.67
C LYS A 56 -11.19 0.60 -12.65
N GLU A 57 -10.57 0.74 -11.48
CA GLU A 57 -11.08 1.59 -10.39
C GLU A 57 -10.64 3.05 -10.53
N HIS A 58 -9.92 3.40 -11.61
CA HIS A 58 -9.39 4.74 -11.85
C HIS A 58 -8.51 5.24 -10.71
N ILE A 59 -7.73 4.35 -10.08
CA ILE A 59 -6.78 4.69 -9.04
C ILE A 59 -5.48 5.10 -9.70
N PRO A 60 -5.00 6.36 -9.52
CA PRO A 60 -3.72 6.78 -10.08
C PRO A 60 -2.57 5.97 -9.50
N PHE A 61 -1.65 5.55 -10.35
CA PHE A 61 -0.42 4.88 -9.94
C PHE A 61 0.76 5.38 -10.78
N SER A 62 1.96 5.15 -10.27
CA SER A 62 3.19 5.61 -10.93
C SER A 62 4.35 4.66 -10.65
N ASP A 63 5.45 4.86 -11.38
CA ASP A 63 6.74 4.27 -11.01
C ASP A 63 7.38 5.07 -9.87
N TRP A 64 8.59 4.67 -9.44
CA TRP A 64 9.28 5.37 -8.36
C TRP A 64 9.57 6.84 -8.69
N PRO A 65 10.06 7.18 -9.90
CA PRO A 65 10.24 8.60 -10.24
C PRO A 65 8.97 9.43 -10.29
N GLY A 66 7.80 8.79 -10.32
CA GLY A 66 6.52 9.48 -10.29
C GLY A 66 5.86 9.66 -11.65
N GLU A 67 6.29 8.95 -12.68
CA GLU A 67 5.66 9.03 -13.99
C GLU A 67 4.34 8.28 -14.01
N PRO A 68 3.20 8.95 -14.36
CA PRO A 68 1.89 8.31 -14.32
C PRO A 68 1.80 7.08 -15.24
N ASN A 69 1.11 6.06 -14.75
CA ASN A 69 0.83 4.81 -15.48
C ASN A 69 2.07 4.01 -15.86
N LYS A 70 3.19 4.25 -15.18
CA LYS A 70 4.44 3.52 -15.39
C LYS A 70 4.71 2.57 -14.22
N ILE A 71 5.47 1.52 -14.52
CA ILE A 71 5.86 0.48 -13.58
C ILE A 71 7.39 0.48 -13.53
N THR A 72 7.95 0.45 -12.32
CA THR A 72 9.39 0.26 -12.13
C THR A 72 9.72 -1.22 -12.31
N THR A 73 10.72 -1.53 -13.13
CA THR A 73 11.29 -2.86 -13.20
C THR A 73 12.71 -2.82 -12.65
N ARG A 74 12.91 -3.54 -11.55
CA ARG A 74 14.22 -3.61 -10.89
C ARG A 74 15.20 -4.45 -11.73
N ALA A 75 16.49 -4.30 -11.44
CA ALA A 75 17.55 -5.06 -12.12
C ALA A 75 17.36 -6.58 -11.95
N ASP A 76 16.75 -7.02 -10.85
CA ASP A 76 16.46 -8.44 -10.58
C ASP A 76 15.14 -8.92 -11.22
N GLY A 77 14.47 -8.05 -12.00
CA GLY A 77 13.23 -8.38 -12.70
C GLY A 77 11.96 -8.18 -11.88
N ILE A 78 12.08 -7.80 -10.61
CA ILE A 78 10.90 -7.51 -9.78
C ILE A 78 10.27 -6.20 -10.25
N GLN A 79 8.95 -6.23 -10.46
CA GLN A 79 8.17 -5.06 -10.82
C GLN A 79 7.61 -4.40 -9.58
N GLN A 80 7.53 -3.07 -9.58
CA GLN A 80 7.04 -2.27 -8.46
C GLN A 80 6.11 -1.18 -9.00
N VAL A 81 5.05 -0.91 -8.25
CA VAL A 81 4.11 0.17 -8.54
C VAL A 81 3.80 0.91 -7.25
N TYR A 82 3.56 2.22 -7.36
CA TYR A 82 3.29 3.10 -6.24
C TYR A 82 1.96 3.81 -6.44
N PHE A 83 1.15 3.84 -5.40
CA PHE A 83 -0.10 4.60 -5.39
C PHE A 83 -0.40 5.05 -3.96
N GLN A 84 -1.42 5.88 -3.82
CA GLN A 84 -1.79 6.41 -2.51
C GLN A 84 -3.15 5.88 -2.09
N ASP A 85 -3.32 5.66 -0.80
CA ASP A 85 -4.64 5.41 -0.25
C ASP A 85 -5.46 6.72 -0.22
N PRO A 86 -6.76 6.67 0.14
CA PRO A 86 -7.59 7.89 0.16
C PRO A 86 -7.08 8.98 1.10
N ASP A 87 -6.26 8.65 2.10
CA ASP A 87 -5.70 9.60 3.04
C ASP A 87 -4.31 10.09 2.63
N GLY A 88 -3.81 9.68 1.47
CA GLY A 88 -2.53 10.11 0.94
C GLY A 88 -1.33 9.26 1.35
N TYR A 89 -1.54 8.16 2.08
CA TYR A 89 -0.45 7.25 2.43
C TYR A 89 0.05 6.50 1.21
N TRP A 90 1.36 6.44 1.04
CA TRP A 90 1.98 5.75 -0.08
C TRP A 90 2.01 4.25 0.16
N ILE A 91 1.67 3.51 -0.90
CA ILE A 91 1.67 2.04 -0.92
C ILE A 91 2.53 1.61 -2.10
N GLU A 92 3.49 0.74 -1.84
CA GLU A 92 4.20 0.00 -2.88
C GLU A 92 3.61 -1.40 -2.97
N VAL A 93 3.35 -1.87 -4.20
CA VAL A 93 3.10 -3.29 -4.42
C VAL A 93 4.13 -3.81 -5.39
N ASN A 94 4.71 -4.95 -5.10
CA ASN A 94 5.74 -5.54 -5.93
C ASN A 94 5.44 -7.01 -6.25
N SER A 95 6.16 -7.52 -7.25
CA SER A 95 5.97 -8.89 -7.76
C SER A 95 6.89 -9.92 -7.10
N PHE A 96 7.48 -9.61 -5.94
CA PHE A 96 8.43 -10.50 -5.28
C PHE A 96 7.83 -11.88 -5.00
N ALA A 97 6.54 -11.96 -4.65
CA ALA A 97 5.86 -13.22 -4.34
C ALA A 97 5.76 -14.17 -5.54
N SER A 98 5.92 -13.68 -6.78
CA SER A 98 5.91 -14.53 -7.99
C SER A 98 7.31 -14.98 -8.40
N LYS A 99 8.33 -14.61 -7.65
CA LYS A 99 9.72 -14.93 -7.99
C LYS A 99 10.14 -16.30 -7.47
#